data_cb8bb00eab6b7abf4dbd889a453d5479
#
_entry.id   cb8bb00eab6b7abf4dbd889a453d5479
#
_cell.length_a   1.000
_cell.length_b   1.000
_cell.length_c   1.000
_cell.angle_alpha   90.00
_cell.angle_beta   90.00
_cell.angle_gamma   90.00
#
_symmetry.space_group_name_H-M   'P 1'
#
loop_
_entity.id
_entity.type
_entity.pdbx_description
1 polymer ?
#
loop_
_entity_poly.entity_id
_entity_poly.type
_entity_poly.pdbx_seq_one_letter_code
_entity_poly.pdbx_strand_id
1 'polypeptide(L)'
;VLVHKVGDTLANLTFRLLFDDLGYTNDEIAVYDVGVGFWAFLIGIFVGGLIFGRWGLQRSVLLALVLMAISNLSFAGLAAAGHSNLGLAAAIGFENFASGYGGVVVVAYFSALCNLRFTAAQYALISAAASVIGRVLTGTTAGSLIESIGYVDFYLLTTLAALPGVLLFVFMMRRGLVEESLGSAGRNRS
;
A
#
# COMPACT_ATOMS: atom_id res chain seq x y z
N VAL A 1 4.19 1.55 9.57
CA VAL A 1 3.66 2.22 8.37
C VAL A 1 4.79 2.56 7.38
N LEU A 2 5.88 3.24 7.77
CA LEU A 2 6.97 3.60 6.85
C LEU A 2 7.65 2.38 6.20
N VAL A 3 7.97 1.36 6.99
CA VAL A 3 8.60 0.11 6.52
C VAL A 3 7.71 -0.62 5.50
N HIS A 4 6.40 -0.66 5.76
CA HIS A 4 5.43 -1.25 4.83
C HIS A 4 5.38 -0.46 3.51
N LYS A 5 5.45 0.88 3.58
CA LYS A 5 5.38 1.73 2.40
C LYS A 5 6.56 1.53 1.43
N VAL A 6 7.71 1.08 1.90
CA VAL A 6 8.84 0.74 1.03
C VAL A 6 8.50 -0.42 0.10
N GLY A 7 7.95 -1.52 0.65
CA GLY A 7 7.52 -2.67 -0.17
C GLY A 7 6.45 -2.31 -1.19
N ASP A 8 5.47 -1.52 -0.76
CA ASP A 8 4.39 -1.03 -1.62
C ASP A 8 4.91 -0.11 -2.75
N THR A 9 5.83 0.80 -2.43
CA THR A 9 6.46 1.67 -3.45
C THR A 9 7.31 0.87 -4.43
N LEU A 10 8.03 -0.16 -3.95
CA LEU A 10 8.79 -1.10 -4.80
C LEU A 10 7.86 -1.78 -5.81
N ALA A 11 6.77 -2.34 -5.36
CA ALA A 11 5.80 -2.99 -6.22
C ALA A 11 5.21 -2.01 -7.25
N ASN A 12 4.73 -0.85 -6.80
CA ASN A 12 4.07 0.15 -7.66
C ASN A 12 4.95 0.69 -8.80
N LEU A 13 6.26 0.86 -8.59
CA LEU A 13 7.17 1.33 -9.63
C LEU A 13 7.50 0.27 -10.68
N THR A 14 7.26 -1.00 -10.36
CA THR A 14 7.60 -2.13 -11.24
C THR A 14 6.42 -2.68 -12.03
N PHE A 15 5.17 -2.28 -11.72
CA PHE A 15 3.98 -2.75 -12.46
C PHE A 15 4.07 -2.47 -13.94
N ARG A 16 4.53 -1.28 -14.32
CA ARG A 16 4.71 -0.90 -15.73
C ARG A 16 5.68 -1.84 -16.44
N LEU A 17 6.82 -2.13 -15.81
CA LEU A 17 7.81 -3.06 -16.37
C LEU A 17 7.22 -4.46 -16.56
N LEU A 18 6.46 -4.95 -15.57
CA LEU A 18 5.79 -6.25 -15.66
C LEU A 18 4.79 -6.27 -16.83
N PHE A 19 3.98 -5.22 -17.00
CA PHE A 19 2.98 -5.16 -18.06
C PHE A 19 3.63 -5.11 -19.45
N ASP A 20 4.69 -4.31 -19.60
CA ASP A 20 5.45 -4.21 -20.86
C ASP A 20 6.10 -5.57 -21.20
N ASP A 21 6.71 -6.25 -20.24
CA ASP A 21 7.36 -7.55 -20.45
C ASP A 21 6.35 -8.69 -20.71
N LEU A 22 5.14 -8.60 -20.17
CA LEU A 22 4.05 -9.52 -20.48
C LEU A 22 3.36 -9.22 -21.84
N GLY A 23 3.75 -8.13 -22.52
CA GLY A 23 3.27 -7.76 -23.83
C GLY A 23 1.91 -7.08 -23.84
N TYR A 24 1.50 -6.44 -22.74
CA TYR A 24 0.30 -5.62 -22.71
C TYR A 24 0.54 -4.28 -23.40
N THR A 25 -0.41 -3.86 -24.21
CA THR A 25 -0.41 -2.53 -24.83
C THR A 25 -0.83 -1.46 -23.81
N ASN A 26 -0.36 -0.22 -24.02
CA ASN A 26 -0.80 0.91 -23.18
C ASN A 26 -2.31 1.13 -23.22
N ASP A 27 -2.96 0.83 -24.32
CA ASP A 27 -4.42 0.95 -24.46
C ASP A 27 -5.14 -0.10 -23.63
N GLU A 28 -4.67 -1.35 -23.63
CA GLU A 28 -5.22 -2.42 -22.77
C GLU A 28 -5.08 -2.05 -21.29
N ILE A 29 -3.88 -1.64 -20.87
CA ILE A 29 -3.64 -1.20 -19.49
C ILE A 29 -4.58 -0.06 -19.12
N ALA A 30 -4.73 0.95 -19.97
CA ALA A 30 -5.61 2.09 -19.73
C ALA A 30 -7.09 1.69 -19.61
N VAL A 31 -7.55 0.75 -20.44
CA VAL A 31 -8.94 0.23 -20.37
C VAL A 31 -9.20 -0.46 -19.03
N TYR A 32 -8.28 -1.29 -18.55
CA TYR A 32 -8.44 -1.97 -17.27
C TYR A 32 -8.25 -1.02 -16.08
N ASP A 33 -7.31 -0.08 -16.16
CA ASP A 33 -7.07 0.88 -15.09
C ASP A 33 -8.27 1.82 -14.90
N VAL A 34 -8.82 2.35 -15.98
CA VAL A 34 -10.03 3.22 -15.94
C VAL A 34 -11.30 2.40 -15.73
N GLY A 35 -11.45 1.27 -16.42
CA GLY A 35 -12.70 0.47 -16.40
C GLY A 35 -12.87 -0.34 -15.11
N VAL A 36 -11.80 -0.89 -14.56
CA VAL A 36 -11.82 -1.72 -13.35
C VAL A 36 -11.15 -1.00 -12.18
N GLY A 37 -9.94 -0.48 -12.37
CA GLY A 37 -9.14 0.13 -11.32
C GLY A 37 -9.81 1.33 -10.67
N PHE A 38 -10.33 2.26 -11.47
CA PHE A 38 -11.02 3.44 -10.95
C PHE A 38 -12.21 3.09 -10.06
N TRP A 39 -13.07 2.17 -10.49
CA TRP A 39 -14.22 1.76 -9.70
C TRP A 39 -13.80 0.98 -8.45
N ALA A 40 -12.82 0.10 -8.56
CA ALA A 40 -12.26 -0.61 -7.44
C ALA A 40 -11.68 0.34 -6.38
N PHE A 41 -10.98 1.39 -6.82
CA PHE A 41 -10.44 2.44 -5.95
C PHE A 41 -11.55 3.19 -5.20
N LEU A 42 -12.62 3.61 -5.89
CA LEU A 42 -13.76 4.27 -5.26
C LEU A 42 -14.46 3.36 -4.24
N ILE A 43 -14.66 2.08 -4.60
CA ILE A 43 -15.22 1.07 -3.68
C ILE A 43 -14.28 0.91 -2.47
N GLY A 44 -12.98 0.87 -2.68
CA GLY A 44 -11.98 0.80 -1.62
C GLY A 44 -12.07 1.97 -0.64
N ILE A 45 -12.19 3.20 -1.13
CA ILE A 45 -12.40 4.41 -0.32
C ILE A 45 -13.68 4.28 0.52
N PHE A 46 -14.79 3.91 -0.11
CA PHE A 46 -16.08 3.79 0.56
C PHE A 46 -16.05 2.71 1.65
N VAL A 47 -15.56 1.52 1.32
CA VAL A 47 -15.41 0.40 2.26
C VAL A 47 -14.44 0.75 3.38
N GLY A 48 -13.34 1.43 3.05
CA GLY A 48 -12.35 1.92 4.03
C GLY A 48 -12.98 2.86 5.05
N GLY A 49 -13.76 3.84 4.60
CA GLY A 49 -14.48 4.75 5.48
C GLY A 49 -15.51 4.04 6.36
N LEU A 50 -16.26 3.08 5.78
CA LEU A 50 -17.29 2.32 6.50
C LEU A 50 -16.67 1.42 7.59
N ILE A 51 -15.61 0.69 7.25
CA ILE A 51 -14.91 -0.19 8.19
C ILE A 51 -14.21 0.62 9.27
N PHE A 52 -13.59 1.74 8.90
CA PHE A 52 -12.99 2.67 9.86
C PHE A 52 -14.03 3.15 10.89
N GLY A 53 -15.22 3.53 10.44
CA GLY A 53 -16.32 3.95 11.33
C GLY A 53 -16.81 2.85 12.27
N ARG A 54 -16.75 1.57 11.86
CA ARG A 54 -17.25 0.44 12.67
C ARG A 54 -16.19 -0.21 13.55
N TRP A 55 -14.98 -0.42 13.04
CA TRP A 55 -13.94 -1.20 13.71
C TRP A 55 -12.89 -0.34 14.41
N GLY A 56 -12.95 0.97 14.18
CA GLY A 56 -11.99 1.94 14.70
C GLY A 56 -10.66 1.92 13.95
N LEU A 57 -9.79 2.85 14.34
CA LEU A 57 -8.56 3.16 13.62
C LEU A 57 -7.57 1.99 13.56
N GLN A 58 -7.31 1.34 14.70
CA GLN A 58 -6.26 0.32 14.79
C GLN A 58 -6.52 -0.90 13.92
N ARG A 59 -7.75 -1.44 13.98
CA ARG A 59 -8.13 -2.63 13.20
C ARG A 59 -8.18 -2.31 11.70
N SER A 60 -8.62 -1.10 11.37
CA SER A 60 -8.66 -0.64 9.98
C SER A 60 -7.25 -0.46 9.40
N VAL A 61 -6.31 0.06 10.17
CA VAL A 61 -4.89 0.16 9.75
C VAL A 61 -4.29 -1.24 9.56
N LEU A 62 -4.55 -2.17 10.47
CA LEU A 62 -4.06 -3.54 10.31
C LEU A 62 -4.60 -4.19 9.03
N LEU A 63 -5.91 -4.04 8.77
CA LEU A 63 -6.52 -4.56 7.55
C LEU A 63 -5.93 -3.90 6.29
N ALA A 64 -5.69 -2.58 6.32
CA ALA A 64 -5.02 -1.88 5.23
C ALA A 64 -3.64 -2.47 4.92
N LEU A 65 -2.82 -2.68 5.96
CA LEU A 65 -1.49 -3.27 5.81
C LEU A 65 -1.54 -4.68 5.22
N VAL A 66 -2.50 -5.50 5.65
CA VAL A 66 -2.70 -6.85 5.12
C VAL A 66 -3.17 -6.83 3.68
N LEU A 67 -4.16 -5.99 3.33
CA LEU A 67 -4.66 -5.86 1.96
C LEU A 67 -3.54 -5.43 1.00
N MET A 68 -2.73 -4.46 1.39
CA MET A 68 -1.59 -4.00 0.58
C MET A 68 -0.52 -5.09 0.41
N ALA A 69 -0.24 -5.88 1.45
CA ALA A 69 0.68 -7.01 1.33
C ALA A 69 0.14 -8.11 0.40
N ILE A 70 -1.17 -8.39 0.46
CA ILE A 70 -1.82 -9.37 -0.41
C ILE A 70 -1.91 -8.86 -1.86
N SER A 71 -2.05 -7.54 -2.09
CA SER A 71 -2.10 -6.99 -3.44
C SER A 71 -0.80 -7.27 -4.22
N ASN A 72 0.35 -7.25 -3.55
CA ASN A 72 1.61 -7.64 -4.17
C ASN A 72 1.61 -9.10 -4.67
N LEU A 73 0.91 -10.01 -3.96
CA LEU A 73 0.75 -11.40 -4.40
C LEU A 73 -0.11 -11.53 -5.66
N SER A 74 -1.04 -10.61 -5.90
CA SER A 74 -1.84 -10.61 -7.13
C SER A 74 -0.97 -10.38 -8.37
N PHE A 75 0.07 -9.53 -8.25
CA PHE A 75 1.05 -9.32 -9.32
C PHE A 75 2.02 -10.48 -9.46
N ALA A 76 2.40 -11.16 -8.36
CA ALA A 76 3.13 -12.42 -8.45
C ALA A 76 2.32 -13.48 -9.22
N GLY A 77 1.03 -13.57 -8.94
CA GLY A 77 0.10 -14.43 -9.64
C GLY A 77 -0.03 -14.08 -11.13
N LEU A 78 -0.12 -12.80 -11.47
CA LEU A 78 -0.15 -12.32 -12.85
C LEU A 78 1.17 -12.66 -13.58
N ALA A 79 2.30 -12.42 -12.94
CA ALA A 79 3.61 -12.75 -13.50
C ALA A 79 3.76 -14.26 -13.78
N ALA A 80 3.22 -15.10 -12.89
CA ALA A 80 3.23 -16.57 -13.07
C ALA A 80 2.24 -17.04 -14.14
N ALA A 81 1.09 -16.38 -14.28
CA ALA A 81 0.07 -16.71 -15.28
C ALA A 81 0.43 -16.24 -16.70
N GLY A 82 1.31 -15.26 -16.83
CA GLY A 82 1.66 -14.62 -18.07
C GLY A 82 0.57 -13.66 -18.60
N HIS A 83 0.54 -13.42 -19.91
CA HIS A 83 -0.43 -12.54 -20.53
C HIS A 83 -1.87 -13.06 -20.36
N SER A 84 -2.63 -12.47 -19.46
CA SER A 84 -4.02 -12.85 -19.16
C SER A 84 -4.85 -11.63 -18.82
N ASN A 85 -5.83 -11.32 -19.66
CA ASN A 85 -6.72 -10.18 -19.47
C ASN A 85 -7.50 -10.24 -18.16
N LEU A 86 -7.94 -11.44 -17.75
CA LEU A 86 -8.60 -11.63 -16.46
C LEU A 86 -7.63 -11.45 -15.30
N GLY A 87 -6.39 -11.95 -15.45
CA GLY A 87 -5.33 -11.75 -14.47
C GLY A 87 -4.98 -10.27 -14.29
N LEU A 88 -4.86 -9.54 -15.40
CA LEU A 88 -4.62 -8.09 -15.39
C LEU A 88 -5.74 -7.33 -14.69
N ALA A 89 -7.00 -7.61 -15.05
CA ALA A 89 -8.18 -7.00 -14.42
C ALA A 89 -8.23 -7.27 -12.91
N ALA A 90 -7.95 -8.51 -12.49
CA ALA A 90 -7.94 -8.90 -11.09
C ALA A 90 -6.80 -8.21 -10.31
N ALA A 91 -5.60 -8.15 -10.87
CA ALA A 91 -4.44 -7.53 -10.23
C ALA A 91 -4.64 -6.01 -10.09
N ILE A 92 -5.03 -5.32 -11.17
CA ILE A 92 -5.32 -3.87 -11.17
C ILE A 92 -6.49 -3.56 -10.23
N GLY A 93 -7.57 -4.35 -10.29
CA GLY A 93 -8.75 -4.14 -9.46
C GLY A 93 -8.43 -4.30 -7.97
N PHE A 94 -7.70 -5.35 -7.59
CA PHE A 94 -7.35 -5.59 -6.20
C PHE A 94 -6.36 -4.57 -5.66
N GLU A 95 -5.35 -4.18 -6.44
CA GLU A 95 -4.40 -3.13 -6.07
C GLU A 95 -5.11 -1.79 -5.85
N ASN A 96 -5.94 -1.37 -6.79
CA ASN A 96 -6.67 -0.10 -6.66
C ASN A 96 -7.65 -0.13 -5.48
N PHE A 97 -8.32 -1.26 -5.23
CA PHE A 97 -9.15 -1.42 -4.04
C PHE A 97 -8.34 -1.29 -2.75
N ALA A 98 -7.21 -1.99 -2.65
CA ALA A 98 -6.33 -1.92 -1.48
C ALA A 98 -5.75 -0.52 -1.28
N SER A 99 -5.36 0.16 -2.36
CA SER A 99 -4.88 1.54 -2.36
C SER A 99 -5.95 2.54 -1.92
N GLY A 100 -7.18 2.41 -2.43
CA GLY A 100 -8.32 3.24 -2.01
C GLY A 100 -8.65 3.07 -0.52
N TYR A 101 -8.76 1.82 -0.07
CA TYR A 101 -8.97 1.48 1.33
C TYR A 101 -7.84 2.02 2.23
N GLY A 102 -6.60 1.71 1.86
CA GLY A 102 -5.41 2.11 2.62
C GLY A 102 -5.24 3.61 2.68
N GLY A 103 -5.52 4.33 1.59
CA GLY A 103 -5.42 5.78 1.51
C GLY A 103 -6.25 6.47 2.58
N VAL A 104 -7.53 6.12 2.72
CA VAL A 104 -8.43 6.69 3.74
C VAL A 104 -7.91 6.42 5.15
N VAL A 105 -7.55 5.17 5.43
CA VAL A 105 -7.15 4.73 6.77
C VAL A 105 -5.79 5.28 7.18
N VAL A 106 -4.82 5.33 6.25
CA VAL A 106 -3.48 5.90 6.50
C VAL A 106 -3.54 7.40 6.74
N VAL A 107 -4.35 8.12 5.96
CA VAL A 107 -4.59 9.56 6.19
C VAL A 107 -5.20 9.80 7.56
N ALA A 108 -6.21 9.01 7.95
CA ALA A 108 -6.82 9.09 9.28
C ALA A 108 -5.80 8.80 10.39
N TYR A 109 -4.95 7.79 10.21
CA TYR A 109 -3.92 7.43 11.18
C TYR A 109 -2.86 8.54 11.34
N PHE A 110 -2.34 9.08 10.26
CA PHE A 110 -1.39 10.18 10.31
C PHE A 110 -2.00 11.45 10.92
N SER A 111 -3.24 11.76 10.57
CA SER A 111 -3.96 12.90 11.15
C SER A 111 -4.15 12.74 12.67
N ALA A 112 -4.37 11.51 13.15
CA ALA A 112 -4.50 11.23 14.57
C ALA A 112 -3.16 11.36 15.34
N LEU A 113 -2.03 11.12 14.66
CA LEU A 113 -0.69 11.25 15.25
C LEU A 113 -0.15 12.69 15.24
N CYS A 114 -0.70 13.56 14.39
CA CYS A 114 -0.22 14.93 14.26
C CYS A 114 -0.81 15.86 15.32
N ASN A 115 0.00 16.81 15.80
CA ASN A 115 -0.47 17.88 16.68
C ASN A 115 -1.30 18.90 15.87
N LEU A 116 -2.48 19.31 16.38
CA LEU A 116 -3.40 20.24 15.70
C LEU A 116 -2.74 21.57 15.26
N ARG A 117 -1.72 22.02 15.98
CA ARG A 117 -1.01 23.28 15.68
C ARG A 117 -0.09 23.20 14.46
N PHE A 118 0.42 21.99 14.14
CA PHE A 118 1.43 21.76 13.10
C PHE A 118 1.05 20.61 12.16
N THR A 119 -0.21 20.20 12.15
CA THR A 119 -0.68 18.98 11.47
C THR A 119 -0.29 18.94 10.00
N ALA A 120 -0.47 20.04 9.26
CA ALA A 120 -0.17 20.09 7.84
C ALA A 120 1.34 19.94 7.56
N ALA A 121 2.18 20.64 8.32
CA ALA A 121 3.64 20.57 8.16
C ALA A 121 4.20 19.20 8.57
N GLN A 122 3.73 18.66 9.71
CA GLN A 122 4.15 17.32 10.17
C GLN A 122 3.71 16.24 9.22
N TYR A 123 2.45 16.29 8.75
CA TYR A 123 1.93 15.35 7.77
C TYR A 123 2.72 15.41 6.45
N ALA A 124 2.96 16.61 5.94
CA ALA A 124 3.74 16.80 4.71
C ALA A 124 5.17 16.27 4.85
N LEU A 125 5.82 16.53 5.99
CA LEU A 125 7.19 16.08 6.24
C LEU A 125 7.28 14.54 6.34
N ILE A 126 6.37 13.90 7.10
CA ILE A 126 6.31 12.45 7.24
C ILE A 126 6.00 11.78 5.89
N SER A 127 5.05 12.33 5.15
CA SER A 127 4.65 11.81 3.84
C SER A 127 5.77 11.97 2.80
N ALA A 128 6.44 13.13 2.78
CA ALA A 128 7.56 13.39 1.89
C ALA A 128 8.75 12.49 2.21
N ALA A 129 9.13 12.35 3.47
CA ALA A 129 10.22 11.48 3.89
C ALA A 129 9.95 10.01 3.52
N ALA A 130 8.73 9.52 3.75
CA ALA A 130 8.34 8.17 3.36
C ALA A 130 8.43 7.95 1.85
N SER A 131 8.00 8.94 1.06
CA SER A 131 8.01 8.86 -0.40
C SER A 131 9.42 8.93 -0.99
N VAL A 132 10.28 9.80 -0.45
CA VAL A 132 11.67 9.96 -0.92
C VAL A 132 12.47 8.70 -0.62
N ILE A 133 12.41 8.20 0.61
CA ILE A 133 13.13 6.97 1.01
C ILE A 133 12.66 5.78 0.15
N GLY A 134 11.34 5.64 -0.04
CA GLY A 134 10.79 4.61 -0.90
C GLY A 134 11.36 4.69 -2.33
N ARG A 135 11.29 5.85 -2.97
CA ARG A 135 11.73 6.04 -4.37
C ARG A 135 13.23 5.88 -4.58
N VAL A 136 14.05 6.37 -3.66
CA VAL A 136 15.51 6.25 -3.77
C VAL A 136 15.95 4.80 -3.64
N LEU A 137 15.43 4.08 -2.65
CA LEU A 137 15.73 2.66 -2.46
C LEU A 137 15.24 1.79 -3.63
N THR A 138 14.10 2.16 -4.21
CA THR A 138 13.44 1.37 -5.26
C THR A 138 14.03 1.66 -6.64
N GLY A 139 14.23 2.94 -6.96
CA GLY A 139 14.63 3.35 -8.33
C GLY A 139 16.00 2.83 -8.74
N THR A 140 16.88 2.54 -7.77
CA THR A 140 18.24 2.07 -8.03
C THR A 140 18.39 0.55 -8.02
N THR A 141 17.48 -0.18 -7.39
CA THR A 141 17.66 -1.62 -7.12
C THR A 141 16.61 -2.53 -7.74
N ALA A 142 15.40 -2.03 -8.01
CA ALA A 142 14.29 -2.86 -8.45
C ALA A 142 14.52 -3.52 -9.82
N GLY A 143 15.04 -2.78 -10.80
CA GLY A 143 15.30 -3.32 -12.14
C GLY A 143 16.34 -4.44 -12.11
N SER A 144 17.50 -4.20 -11.49
CA SER A 144 18.55 -5.22 -11.38
C SER A 144 18.14 -6.43 -10.54
N LEU A 145 17.26 -6.23 -9.57
CA LEU A 145 16.71 -7.32 -8.77
C LEU A 145 15.74 -8.20 -9.59
N ILE A 146 14.86 -7.58 -10.38
CA ILE A 146 13.95 -8.29 -11.28
C ILE A 146 14.74 -9.09 -12.33
N GLU A 147 15.77 -8.50 -12.92
CA GLU A 147 16.65 -9.17 -13.88
C GLU A 147 17.34 -10.41 -13.27
N SER A 148 17.65 -10.37 -11.96
CA SER A 148 18.37 -11.45 -11.29
C SER A 148 17.48 -12.58 -10.79
N ILE A 149 16.27 -12.28 -10.28
CA ILE A 149 15.40 -13.27 -9.64
C ILE A 149 14.05 -13.46 -10.35
N GLY A 150 13.71 -12.62 -11.32
CA GLY A 150 12.43 -12.62 -12.01
C GLY A 150 11.29 -11.95 -11.23
N TYR A 151 10.18 -11.69 -11.93
CA TYR A 151 9.03 -10.96 -11.35
C TYR A 151 8.33 -11.70 -10.22
N VAL A 152 8.14 -13.02 -10.36
CA VAL A 152 7.42 -13.80 -9.33
C VAL A 152 8.14 -13.70 -8.00
N ASP A 153 9.43 -14.01 -7.98
CA ASP A 153 10.24 -13.98 -6.77
C ASP A 153 10.40 -12.56 -6.23
N PHE A 154 10.46 -11.57 -7.12
CA PHE A 154 10.49 -10.16 -6.74
C PHE A 154 9.22 -9.75 -5.99
N TYR A 155 8.01 -10.06 -6.50
CA TYR A 155 6.77 -9.72 -5.80
C TYR A 155 6.55 -10.54 -4.53
N LEU A 156 7.02 -11.79 -4.47
CA LEU A 156 7.07 -12.55 -3.23
C LEU A 156 8.00 -11.89 -2.22
N LEU A 157 9.17 -11.43 -2.64
CA LEU A 157 10.11 -10.71 -1.78
C LEU A 157 9.50 -9.39 -1.25
N THR A 158 8.82 -8.61 -2.10
CA THR A 158 8.13 -7.37 -1.65
C THR A 158 7.03 -7.67 -0.64
N THR A 159 6.30 -8.77 -0.83
CA THR A 159 5.30 -9.23 0.15
C THR A 159 5.96 -9.63 1.47
N LEU A 160 7.07 -10.38 1.43
CA LEU A 160 7.83 -10.75 2.63
C LEU A 160 8.40 -9.51 3.32
N ALA A 161 8.88 -8.51 2.57
CA ALA A 161 9.37 -7.25 3.10
C ALA A 161 8.27 -6.40 3.78
N ALA A 162 7.00 -6.60 3.41
CA ALA A 162 5.87 -5.96 4.08
C ALA A 162 5.51 -6.62 5.42
N LEU A 163 5.80 -7.93 5.60
CA LEU A 163 5.45 -8.68 6.81
C LEU A 163 6.03 -8.11 8.11
N PRO A 164 7.31 -7.69 8.19
CA PRO A 164 7.84 -7.04 9.39
C PRO A 164 7.02 -5.82 9.82
N GLY A 165 6.52 -5.03 8.86
CA GLY A 165 5.66 -3.88 9.12
C GLY A 165 4.31 -4.29 9.73
N VAL A 166 3.69 -5.35 9.21
CA VAL A 166 2.44 -5.92 9.73
C VAL A 166 2.66 -6.49 11.13
N LEU A 167 3.71 -7.31 11.32
CA LEU A 167 4.03 -7.93 12.61
C LEU A 167 4.36 -6.89 13.68
N LEU A 168 5.13 -5.86 13.33
CA LEU A 168 5.44 -4.75 14.23
C LEU A 168 4.15 -4.02 14.64
N PHE A 169 3.25 -3.77 13.72
CA PHE A 169 1.99 -3.11 14.02
C PHE A 169 1.11 -3.98 14.94
N VAL A 170 1.01 -5.28 14.68
CA VAL A 170 0.30 -6.24 15.56
C VAL A 170 0.93 -6.26 16.98
N PHE A 171 2.26 -6.26 17.05
CA PHE A 171 2.96 -6.20 18.35
C PHE A 171 2.64 -4.91 19.10
N MET A 172 2.67 -3.76 18.43
CA MET A 172 2.32 -2.46 19.01
C MET A 172 0.87 -2.43 19.51
N MET A 173 -0.08 -2.98 18.72
CA MET A 173 -1.49 -3.10 19.13
C MET A 173 -1.62 -3.95 20.41
N ARG A 174 -0.97 -5.12 20.47
CA ARG A 174 -1.04 -6.01 21.63
C ARG A 174 -0.41 -5.42 22.90
N ARG A 175 0.54 -4.52 22.75
CA ARG A 175 1.20 -3.80 23.86
C ARG A 175 0.47 -2.51 24.26
N GLY A 176 -0.61 -2.14 23.59
CA GLY A 176 -1.32 -0.89 23.85
C GLY A 176 -0.57 0.38 23.43
N LEU A 177 0.61 0.25 22.80
CA LEU A 177 1.45 1.36 22.39
C LEU A 177 0.77 2.28 21.34
N VAL A 178 -0.12 1.73 20.53
CA VAL A 178 -0.90 2.50 19.56
C VAL A 178 -1.90 3.40 20.27
N GLU A 179 -2.58 2.88 21.32
CA GLU A 179 -3.52 3.67 22.14
C GLU A 179 -2.79 4.75 22.94
N GLU A 180 -1.64 4.43 23.50
CA GLU A 180 -0.82 5.38 24.23
C GLU A 180 -0.33 6.52 23.33
N SER A 181 0.13 6.21 22.10
CA SER A 181 0.57 7.21 21.12
C SER A 181 -0.58 8.12 20.66
N LEU A 182 -1.77 7.56 20.48
CA LEU A 182 -2.98 8.32 20.12
C LEU A 182 -3.50 9.13 21.32
N GLY A 183 -3.45 8.58 22.53
CA GLY A 183 -3.86 9.25 23.76
C GLY A 183 -2.93 10.39 24.17
N SER A 184 -1.63 10.28 23.91
CA SER A 184 -0.66 11.37 24.14
C SER A 184 -0.86 12.52 23.14
N ALA A 185 -1.18 12.23 21.88
CA ALA A 185 -1.57 13.22 20.88
C ALA A 185 -2.87 13.95 21.26
N GLY A 186 -3.82 13.26 21.92
CA GLY A 186 -5.07 13.83 22.42
C GLY A 186 -4.89 14.74 23.64
N ARG A 187 -3.97 14.41 24.57
CA ARG A 187 -3.67 15.23 25.77
C ARG A 187 -2.96 16.55 25.45
N ASN A 188 -2.24 16.63 24.35
CA ASN A 188 -1.67 17.89 23.86
C ASN A 188 -2.69 18.79 23.14
N ARG A 189 -3.96 18.40 23.16
CA ARG A 189 -5.08 19.16 22.54
C ARG A 189 -5.84 20.04 23.52
N SER A 190 -5.63 19.87 24.83
CA SER A 190 -6.17 20.73 25.92
C SER A 190 -5.14 21.77 26.33
#